data_caad503dfd1ebda1d39c5d795044b567
#
_entry.id   caad503dfd1ebda1d39c5d795044b567
#
_cell.length_a   1.000
_cell.length_b   1.000
_cell.length_c   1.000
_cell.angle_alpha   90.00
_cell.angle_beta   90.00
_cell.angle_gamma   90.00
#
_symmetry.space_group_name_H-M   'P 1'
#
loop_
_entity.id
_entity.type
_entity.pdbx_description
1 polymer ?
#
loop_
_entity_poly.entity_id
_entity_poly.type
_entity_poly.pdbx_seq_one_letter_code
_entity_poly.pdbx_strand_id
1 'polypeptide(L)'
;MQRLQTPESKLSELGITLPAIRPAVGNYVSCVKVGNLLFTAGQGVDEYHGKLGKDISIDEGYKAARQSMLNLLSVVRNELGDLNKVKRVVKLLGFVNSTEDFINQPKVMNGASDVLVDIFGEKGKHARSAVGMAQLPNNTTIEIEMVLEIEE
;
A
#
# COMPACT_ATOMS: atom_id res chain seq x y z
N MET A 1 22.45 12.38 21.81
CA MET A 1 22.27 12.43 20.35
C MET A 1 21.02 11.67 19.95
N GLN A 2 20.07 12.36 19.31
CA GLN A 2 18.89 11.68 18.76
C GLN A 2 19.32 10.90 17.52
N ARG A 3 18.98 9.61 17.49
CA ARG A 3 19.15 8.82 16.28
C ARG A 3 18.21 9.34 15.20
N LEU A 4 18.74 9.60 14.00
CA LEU A 4 17.90 9.86 12.84
C LEU A 4 17.02 8.64 12.60
N GLN A 5 15.70 8.84 12.64
CA GLN A 5 14.75 7.78 12.31
C GLN A 5 14.66 7.63 10.80
N THR A 6 14.92 6.42 10.32
CA THR A 6 14.79 6.07 8.91
C THR A 6 13.59 5.14 8.75
N PRO A 7 13.03 5.01 7.53
CA PRO A 7 11.97 4.04 7.30
C PRO A 7 12.34 2.61 7.74
N GLU A 8 13.57 2.17 7.46
CA GLU A 8 14.01 0.83 7.88
C GLU A 8 14.09 0.70 9.40
N SER A 9 14.56 1.73 10.11
CA SER A 9 14.59 1.70 11.58
C SER A 9 13.19 1.74 12.18
N LYS A 10 12.27 2.45 11.53
CA LYS A 10 10.87 2.49 11.97
C LYS A 10 10.18 1.13 11.81
N LEU A 11 10.46 0.40 10.74
CA LEU A 11 9.93 -0.97 10.58
C LEU A 11 10.34 -1.84 11.76
N SER A 12 11.63 -1.80 12.13
CA SER A 12 12.14 -2.57 13.29
C SER A 12 11.49 -2.13 14.60
N GLU A 13 11.39 -0.84 14.82
CA GLU A 13 10.78 -0.27 16.03
C GLU A 13 9.30 -0.66 16.16
N LEU A 14 8.57 -0.68 15.04
CA LEU A 14 7.15 -1.04 15.00
C LEU A 14 6.93 -2.56 15.00
N GLY A 15 7.99 -3.35 14.93
CA GLY A 15 7.90 -4.80 14.87
C GLY A 15 7.31 -5.31 13.55
N ILE A 16 7.47 -4.54 12.47
CA ILE A 16 6.94 -4.90 11.16
C ILE A 16 8.01 -5.64 10.35
N THR A 17 7.69 -6.86 9.94
CA THR A 17 8.47 -7.62 8.96
C THR A 17 7.70 -7.55 7.64
N LEU A 18 8.34 -7.04 6.60
CA LEU A 18 7.69 -6.96 5.29
C LEU A 18 7.49 -8.36 4.72
N PRO A 19 6.35 -8.62 4.07
CA PRO A 19 6.06 -9.94 3.53
C PRO A 19 6.95 -10.29 2.32
N ALA A 20 6.96 -11.57 1.96
CA ALA A 20 7.60 -12.00 0.73
C ALA A 20 6.93 -11.34 -0.48
N ILE A 21 7.73 -11.08 -1.52
CA ILE A 21 7.24 -10.44 -2.75
C ILE A 21 6.28 -11.39 -3.46
N ARG A 22 5.12 -10.86 -3.85
CA ARG A 22 4.16 -11.57 -4.68
C ARG A 22 4.59 -11.40 -6.15
N PRO A 23 4.75 -12.48 -6.92
CA PRO A 23 5.15 -12.35 -8.31
C PRO A 23 4.08 -11.67 -9.16
N ALA A 24 4.50 -10.97 -10.20
CA ALA A 24 3.57 -10.39 -11.17
C ALA A 24 2.79 -11.51 -11.87
N VAL A 25 1.48 -11.35 -11.96
CA VAL A 25 0.57 -12.28 -12.61
C VAL A 25 0.14 -11.67 -13.95
N GLY A 26 0.92 -11.89 -14.99
CA GLY A 26 0.66 -11.33 -16.30
C GLY A 26 1.90 -10.74 -16.94
N ASN A 27 1.71 -10.10 -18.07
CA ASN A 27 2.80 -9.50 -18.83
C ASN A 27 3.01 -8.03 -18.42
N TYR A 28 3.59 -7.84 -17.24
CA TYR A 28 3.93 -6.52 -16.73
C TYR A 28 5.02 -6.66 -15.65
N VAL A 29 5.56 -5.52 -15.21
CA VAL A 29 6.55 -5.44 -14.12
C VAL A 29 5.93 -4.78 -12.91
N SER A 30 6.48 -5.05 -11.73
CA SER A 30 5.93 -4.54 -10.47
C SER A 30 6.20 -3.05 -10.24
N CYS A 31 7.28 -2.52 -10.81
CA CYS A 31 7.65 -1.10 -10.69
C CYS A 31 8.24 -0.59 -11.98
N VAL A 32 8.01 0.71 -12.25
CA VAL A 32 8.67 1.42 -13.35
C VAL A 32 9.22 2.73 -12.80
N LYS A 33 10.51 2.98 -13.06
CA LYS A 33 11.18 4.22 -12.68
C LYS A 33 11.21 5.18 -13.86
N VAL A 34 10.80 6.43 -13.62
CA VAL A 34 10.88 7.53 -14.59
C VAL A 34 11.50 8.72 -13.88
N GLY A 35 12.74 9.06 -14.22
CA GLY A 35 13.47 10.10 -13.48
C GLY A 35 13.61 9.68 -12.02
N ASN A 36 13.16 10.52 -11.10
CA ASN A 36 13.15 10.24 -9.67
C ASN A 36 11.76 9.84 -9.15
N LEU A 37 10.87 9.40 -10.04
CA LEU A 37 9.56 8.87 -9.68
C LEU A 37 9.52 7.36 -9.89
N LEU A 38 8.91 6.67 -8.94
CA LEU A 38 8.68 5.24 -9.00
C LEU A 38 7.18 4.99 -9.03
N PHE A 39 6.73 4.28 -10.07
CA PHE A 39 5.33 3.89 -10.24
C PHE A 39 5.21 2.41 -9.93
N THR A 40 4.25 2.02 -9.09
CA THR A 40 4.02 0.61 -8.80
C THR A 40 2.81 0.08 -9.57
N ALA A 41 2.85 -1.22 -9.86
CA ALA A 41 1.64 -1.95 -10.21
C ALA A 41 0.77 -2.10 -8.96
N GLY A 42 -0.48 -2.48 -9.14
CA GLY A 42 -1.39 -2.72 -8.03
C GLY A 42 -1.05 -4.00 -7.27
N GLN A 43 -1.19 -3.98 -5.95
CA GLN A 43 -1.03 -5.14 -5.08
C GLN A 43 -2.32 -5.39 -4.31
N GLY A 44 -2.86 -6.60 -4.45
CA GLY A 44 -3.96 -7.07 -3.62
C GLY A 44 -3.46 -7.78 -2.37
N VAL A 45 -4.35 -8.55 -1.77
CA VAL A 45 -4.05 -9.35 -0.57
C VAL A 45 -4.54 -10.78 -0.77
N ASP A 46 -3.87 -11.74 -0.12
CA ASP A 46 -4.26 -13.14 -0.17
C ASP A 46 -5.09 -13.54 1.07
N GLU A 47 -5.01 -12.76 2.14
CA GLU A 47 -5.62 -13.06 3.43
C GLU A 47 -7.08 -12.59 3.53
N TYR A 48 -7.52 -11.72 2.62
CA TYR A 48 -8.87 -11.14 2.66
C TYR A 48 -9.52 -11.23 1.28
N HIS A 49 -10.64 -11.91 1.21
CA HIS A 49 -11.44 -12.05 -0.01
C HIS A 49 -12.88 -11.67 0.28
N GLY A 50 -13.50 -10.95 -0.63
CA GLY A 50 -14.88 -10.55 -0.48
C GLY A 50 -15.09 -9.03 -0.50
N LYS A 51 -16.33 -8.63 -0.30
CA LYS A 51 -16.77 -7.24 -0.47
C LYS A 51 -17.05 -6.56 0.85
N LEU A 52 -16.58 -5.32 0.97
CA LEU A 52 -17.06 -4.39 1.98
C LEU A 52 -18.55 -4.15 1.76
N GLY A 53 -19.29 -4.10 2.85
CA GLY A 53 -20.76 -3.98 2.81
C GLY A 53 -21.50 -5.31 2.77
N LYS A 54 -20.78 -6.41 2.61
CA LYS A 54 -21.37 -7.76 2.58
C LYS A 54 -20.56 -8.76 3.40
N ASP A 55 -19.39 -9.15 2.88
CA ASP A 55 -18.58 -10.23 3.48
C ASP A 55 -17.56 -9.71 4.48
N ILE A 56 -17.14 -8.47 4.33
CA ILE A 56 -15.98 -7.88 5.01
C ILE A 56 -16.43 -6.66 5.81
N SER A 57 -16.06 -6.62 7.10
CA SER A 57 -16.30 -5.44 7.94
C SER A 57 -15.29 -4.32 7.64
N ILE A 58 -15.59 -3.10 8.08
CA ILE A 58 -14.67 -1.97 7.93
C ILE A 58 -13.33 -2.28 8.63
N ASP A 59 -13.36 -2.88 9.83
CA ASP A 59 -12.13 -3.25 10.54
C ASP A 59 -11.29 -4.25 9.76
N GLU A 60 -11.92 -5.26 9.18
CA GLU A 60 -11.24 -6.23 8.32
C GLU A 60 -10.69 -5.56 7.06
N GLY A 61 -11.47 -4.67 6.45
CA GLY A 61 -11.04 -3.89 5.29
C GLY A 61 -9.83 -3.01 5.60
N TYR A 62 -9.81 -2.38 6.77
CA TYR A 62 -8.67 -1.60 7.25
C TYR A 62 -7.40 -2.47 7.33
N LYS A 63 -7.53 -3.66 7.91
CA LYS A 63 -6.41 -4.61 8.00
C LYS A 63 -5.96 -5.09 6.61
N ALA A 64 -6.91 -5.30 5.70
CA ALA A 64 -6.61 -5.68 4.32
C ALA A 64 -5.83 -4.57 3.61
N ALA A 65 -6.23 -3.31 3.78
CA ALA A 65 -5.54 -2.17 3.20
C ALA A 65 -4.11 -2.03 3.75
N ARG A 66 -3.95 -2.25 5.06
CA ARG A 66 -2.62 -2.27 5.69
C ARG A 66 -1.75 -3.37 5.07
N GLN A 67 -2.28 -4.57 4.91
CA GLN A 67 -1.54 -5.69 4.32
C GLN A 67 -1.17 -5.43 2.86
N SER A 68 -2.09 -4.88 2.07
CA SER A 68 -1.82 -4.49 0.68
C SER A 68 -0.65 -3.50 0.62
N MET A 69 -0.62 -2.52 1.53
CA MET A 69 0.48 -1.55 1.58
C MET A 69 1.79 -2.21 1.97
N LEU A 70 1.79 -3.15 2.90
CA LEU A 70 3.01 -3.89 3.24
C LEU A 70 3.51 -4.73 2.05
N ASN A 71 2.59 -5.30 1.26
CA ASN A 71 2.95 -6.00 0.02
C ASN A 71 3.63 -5.04 -0.98
N LEU A 72 3.09 -3.82 -1.11
CA LEU A 72 3.68 -2.78 -1.97
C LEU A 72 5.07 -2.37 -1.49
N LEU A 73 5.24 -2.19 -0.18
CA LEU A 73 6.53 -1.79 0.39
C LEU A 73 7.60 -2.86 0.18
N SER A 74 7.22 -4.14 0.18
CA SER A 74 8.13 -5.23 -0.20
C SER A 74 8.63 -5.07 -1.63
N VAL A 75 7.74 -4.75 -2.56
CA VAL A 75 8.09 -4.51 -3.96
C VAL A 75 9.03 -3.31 -4.09
N VAL A 76 8.71 -2.22 -3.40
CA VAL A 76 9.53 -0.99 -3.42
C VAL A 76 10.92 -1.26 -2.83
N ARG A 77 11.01 -1.95 -1.70
CA ARG A 77 12.29 -2.30 -1.08
C ARG A 77 13.13 -3.16 -2.03
N ASN A 78 12.52 -4.12 -2.69
CA ASN A 78 13.23 -4.97 -3.64
C ASN A 78 13.79 -4.16 -4.81
N GLU A 79 13.04 -3.20 -5.31
CA GLU A 79 13.47 -2.35 -6.42
C GLU A 79 14.59 -1.39 -6.01
N LEU A 80 14.52 -0.81 -4.83
CA LEU A 80 15.46 0.22 -4.37
C LEU A 80 16.63 -0.32 -3.55
N GLY A 81 16.52 -1.52 -3.00
CA GLY A 81 17.49 -2.10 -2.06
C GLY A 81 17.10 -1.87 -0.60
N ASP A 82 16.66 -0.66 -0.25
CA ASP A 82 16.09 -0.37 1.06
C ASP A 82 15.08 0.78 0.95
N LEU A 83 14.22 0.93 1.97
CA LEU A 83 13.19 1.97 1.98
C LEU A 83 13.74 3.36 2.33
N ASN A 84 14.97 3.45 2.81
CA ASN A 84 15.58 4.73 3.15
C ASN A 84 15.77 5.60 1.90
N LYS A 85 15.76 5.00 0.72
CA LYS A 85 15.86 5.71 -0.56
C LYS A 85 14.55 6.37 -1.00
N VAL A 86 13.45 6.13 -0.30
CA VAL A 86 12.19 6.82 -0.56
C VAL A 86 12.29 8.24 -0.03
N LYS A 87 12.14 9.22 -0.91
CA LYS A 87 12.18 10.63 -0.56
C LYS A 87 10.83 11.09 -0.03
N ARG A 88 9.73 10.64 -0.66
CA ARG A 88 8.37 10.84 -0.17
C ARG A 88 7.38 9.96 -0.92
N VAL A 89 6.25 9.68 -0.28
CA VAL A 89 5.10 9.08 -0.94
C VAL A 89 4.30 10.21 -1.59
N VAL A 90 4.00 10.08 -2.88
CA VAL A 90 3.35 11.15 -3.66
C VAL A 90 1.86 10.92 -3.79
N LYS A 91 1.47 9.75 -4.28
CA LYS A 91 0.07 9.45 -4.61
C LYS A 91 -0.26 8.01 -4.30
N LEU A 92 -1.42 7.82 -3.71
CA LEU A 92 -2.01 6.51 -3.44
C LEU A 92 -3.33 6.40 -4.18
N LEU A 93 -3.52 5.33 -4.93
CA LEU A 93 -4.80 5.00 -5.54
C LEU A 93 -5.25 3.66 -4.98
N GLY A 94 -6.35 3.69 -4.23
CA GLY A 94 -6.90 2.52 -3.57
C GLY A 94 -8.22 2.10 -4.16
N PHE A 95 -8.34 0.81 -4.49
CA PHE A 95 -9.53 0.19 -5.02
C PHE A 95 -10.12 -0.74 -3.97
N VAL A 96 -11.37 -0.50 -3.59
CA VAL A 96 -12.06 -1.27 -2.56
C VAL A 96 -13.14 -2.13 -3.22
N ASN A 97 -13.01 -3.45 -3.12
CA ASN A 97 -14.04 -4.38 -3.54
C ASN A 97 -15.26 -4.19 -2.64
N SER A 98 -16.36 -3.67 -3.18
CA SER A 98 -17.47 -3.23 -2.34
C SER A 98 -18.81 -3.38 -3.03
N THR A 99 -19.87 -3.44 -2.22
CA THR A 99 -21.25 -3.41 -2.71
C THR A 99 -21.59 -2.01 -3.22
N GLU A 100 -22.69 -1.90 -3.98
CA GLU A 100 -23.11 -0.63 -4.58
C GLU A 100 -23.44 0.46 -3.55
N ASP A 101 -23.89 0.06 -2.38
CA ASP A 101 -24.29 0.99 -1.31
C ASP A 101 -23.17 1.30 -0.29
N PHE A 102 -22.03 0.65 -0.42
CA PHE A 102 -20.90 0.92 0.50
C PHE A 102 -20.20 2.21 0.09
N ILE A 103 -20.11 3.16 1.03
CA ILE A 103 -19.56 4.50 0.77
C ILE A 103 -18.44 4.90 1.74
N ASN A 104 -17.91 3.96 2.53
CA ASN A 104 -16.88 4.21 3.53
C ASN A 104 -15.49 3.78 3.05
N GLN A 105 -15.22 3.87 1.75
CA GLN A 105 -13.90 3.54 1.19
C GLN A 105 -12.74 4.31 1.89
N PRO A 106 -12.89 5.61 2.24
CA PRO A 106 -11.82 6.31 2.95
C PRO A 106 -11.44 5.66 4.28
N LYS A 107 -12.42 5.17 5.04
CA LYS A 107 -12.15 4.51 6.34
C LYS A 107 -11.33 3.22 6.16
N VAL A 108 -11.64 2.48 5.13
CA VAL A 108 -10.90 1.26 4.78
C VAL A 108 -9.47 1.61 4.36
N MET A 109 -9.32 2.59 3.46
CA MET A 109 -8.02 2.96 2.91
C MET A 109 -7.09 3.59 3.95
N ASN A 110 -7.63 4.09 5.06
CA ASN A 110 -6.81 4.58 6.18
C ASN A 110 -5.85 3.52 6.71
N GLY A 111 -6.15 2.23 6.54
CA GLY A 111 -5.22 1.16 6.92
C GLY A 111 -3.88 1.26 6.21
N ALA A 112 -3.90 1.64 4.93
CA ALA A 112 -2.70 1.88 4.15
C ALA A 112 -2.05 3.21 4.48
N SER A 113 -2.85 4.28 4.57
CA SER A 113 -2.34 5.63 4.83
C SER A 113 -1.71 5.73 6.21
N ASP A 114 -2.31 5.13 7.22
CA ASP A 114 -1.80 5.18 8.59
C ASP A 114 -0.43 4.49 8.69
N VAL A 115 -0.25 3.33 8.09
CA VAL A 115 1.04 2.63 8.14
C VAL A 115 2.12 3.38 7.36
N LEU A 116 1.77 4.07 6.29
CA LEU A 116 2.73 4.91 5.56
C LEU A 116 3.24 6.07 6.43
N VAL A 117 2.33 6.71 7.15
CA VAL A 117 2.72 7.82 8.06
C VAL A 117 3.53 7.27 9.25
N ASP A 118 3.15 6.10 9.77
CA ASP A 118 3.90 5.46 10.86
C ASP A 118 5.35 5.16 10.44
N ILE A 119 5.56 4.70 9.21
CA ILE A 119 6.90 4.33 8.72
C ILE A 119 7.70 5.54 8.23
N PHE A 120 7.08 6.43 7.48
CA PHE A 120 7.77 7.53 6.79
C PHE A 120 7.61 8.90 7.46
N GLY A 121 6.71 9.04 8.45
CA GLY A 121 6.43 10.33 9.06
C GLY A 121 5.85 11.32 8.04
N GLU A 122 6.33 12.57 8.05
CA GLU A 122 5.87 13.61 7.12
C GLU A 122 6.04 13.19 5.65
N LYS A 123 7.09 12.44 5.34
CA LYS A 123 7.33 11.92 3.97
C LYS A 123 6.28 10.90 3.54
N GLY A 124 5.54 10.34 4.47
CA GLY A 124 4.46 9.39 4.20
C GLY A 124 3.13 10.05 3.87
N LYS A 125 2.99 11.34 4.11
CA LYS A 125 1.76 12.07 3.80
C LYS A 125 1.66 12.28 2.28
N HIS A 126 0.56 11.81 1.72
CA HIS A 126 0.37 11.64 0.29
C HIS A 126 -1.00 12.16 -0.16
N ALA A 127 -1.15 12.44 -1.45
CA ALA A 127 -2.46 12.63 -2.06
C ALA A 127 -3.09 11.26 -2.30
N ARG A 128 -4.40 11.15 -2.18
CA ARG A 128 -5.07 9.86 -2.24
C ARG A 128 -6.43 9.92 -2.92
N SER A 129 -6.74 8.89 -3.71
CA SER A 129 -8.10 8.55 -4.09
C SER A 129 -8.42 7.16 -3.55
N ALA A 130 -9.64 6.99 -3.00
CA ALA A 130 -10.14 5.72 -2.50
C ALA A 130 -11.52 5.52 -3.12
N VAL A 131 -11.66 4.50 -3.97
CA VAL A 131 -12.86 4.28 -4.78
C VAL A 131 -13.36 2.85 -4.65
N GLY A 132 -14.67 2.66 -4.85
CA GLY A 132 -15.28 1.35 -4.86
C GLY A 132 -15.22 0.72 -6.24
N MET A 133 -15.06 -0.60 -6.25
CA MET A 133 -15.05 -1.42 -7.45
C MET A 133 -16.11 -2.50 -7.36
N ALA A 134 -16.78 -2.75 -8.47
CA ALA A 134 -17.79 -3.82 -8.55
C ALA A 134 -17.17 -5.20 -8.28
N GLN A 135 -15.93 -5.41 -8.73
CA GLN A 135 -15.15 -6.61 -8.43
C GLN A 135 -13.67 -6.31 -8.59
N LEU A 136 -12.84 -7.11 -7.96
CA LEU A 136 -11.38 -7.08 -8.12
C LEU A 136 -10.88 -8.47 -8.49
N PRO A 137 -9.72 -8.58 -9.15
CA PRO A 137 -9.15 -9.89 -9.51
C PRO A 137 -9.05 -10.81 -8.31
N ASN A 138 -9.38 -12.08 -8.49
CA ASN A 138 -9.36 -13.11 -7.45
C ASN A 138 -10.23 -12.78 -6.23
N ASN A 139 -11.18 -11.86 -6.40
CA ASN A 139 -12.06 -11.39 -5.33
C ASN A 139 -11.29 -10.80 -4.14
N THR A 140 -10.08 -10.28 -4.37
CA THR A 140 -9.35 -9.60 -3.31
C THR A 140 -10.16 -8.43 -2.76
N THR A 141 -10.09 -8.21 -1.46
CA THR A 141 -10.86 -7.15 -0.81
C THR A 141 -10.36 -5.76 -1.18
N ILE A 142 -9.06 -5.64 -1.43
CA ILE A 142 -8.41 -4.36 -1.66
C ILE A 142 -7.33 -4.52 -2.73
N GLU A 143 -7.08 -3.46 -3.49
CA GLU A 143 -5.92 -3.37 -4.37
C GLU A 143 -5.43 -1.93 -4.32
N ILE A 144 -4.11 -1.74 -4.18
CA ILE A 144 -3.53 -0.40 -4.05
C ILE A 144 -2.33 -0.28 -4.98
N GLU A 145 -2.23 0.87 -5.63
CA GLU A 145 -1.03 1.27 -6.36
C GLU A 145 -0.56 2.64 -5.88
N MET A 146 0.71 2.97 -6.09
CA MET A 146 1.23 4.25 -5.62
C MET A 146 2.34 4.80 -6.50
N VAL A 147 2.58 6.10 -6.32
CA VAL A 147 3.71 6.82 -6.90
C VAL A 147 4.55 7.35 -5.76
N LEU A 148 5.87 7.12 -5.83
CA LEU A 148 6.83 7.61 -4.86
C LEU A 148 7.88 8.46 -5.54
N GLU A 149 8.41 9.45 -4.81
CA GLU A 149 9.63 10.15 -5.20
C GLU A 149 10.80 9.44 -4.51
N ILE A 150 11.84 9.15 -5.24
CA ILE A 150 12.99 8.40 -4.75
C ILE A 150 14.29 9.20 -4.96
N GLU A 151 15.30 8.86 -4.17
CA GLU A 151 16.64 9.42 -4.33
C GLU A 151 17.27 8.83 -5.60
N GLU A 152 18.05 9.65 -6.27
CA GLU A 152 18.79 9.24 -7.46
C GLU A 152 19.98 8.35 -7.12
#